data_406f55e20aec28d6e7c22280543c60b4
#
_entry.id   406f55e20aec28d6e7c22280543c60b4
#
_cell.length_a   1.000
_cell.length_b   1.000
_cell.length_c   1.000
_cell.angle_alpha   90.00
_cell.angle_beta   90.00
_cell.angle_gamma   90.00
#
_symmetry.space_group_name_H-M   'P 1'
#
loop_
_entity.id
_entity.type
_entity.pdbx_description
1 polymer ?
#
loop_
_entity_poly.entity_id
_entity_poly.type
_entity_poly.pdbx_seq_one_letter_code
_entity_poly.pdbx_strand_id
1 'polypeptide(L)'
;MVMTQWDIVGGEFVASAVKATQYPQDTVDEVAFIGRSNVGKSSLLNSLARRKGLARVSSSPGKTQTINFYSFRAKKTTEKEPLRHTFYAVDLPGYGFARTSQSQKNQWSAFICKYMENSRDLKLVCILMDIRHAPM
;
A
#
# COMPACT_ATOMS: atom_id res chain seq x y z
N MET A 1 -25.16 -24.42 2.15
CA MET A 1 -23.78 -24.21 2.58
C MET A 1 -23.44 -22.74 2.58
N VAL A 2 -23.08 -22.19 3.73
CA VAL A 2 -22.72 -20.80 3.83
C VAL A 2 -21.25 -20.67 3.40
N MET A 3 -21.02 -19.91 2.33
CA MET A 3 -19.65 -19.58 1.92
C MET A 3 -19.13 -18.47 2.82
N THR A 4 -18.12 -18.79 3.65
CA THR A 4 -17.46 -17.78 4.47
C THR A 4 -16.46 -17.05 3.61
N GLN A 5 -16.63 -15.75 3.47
CA GLN A 5 -15.78 -14.90 2.65
C GLN A 5 -15.45 -13.61 3.40
N TRP A 6 -14.21 -13.18 3.29
CA TRP A 6 -13.80 -11.87 3.77
C TRP A 6 -14.06 -10.83 2.70
N ASP A 7 -14.67 -9.72 3.09
CA ASP A 7 -14.90 -8.56 2.24
C ASP A 7 -14.26 -7.34 2.87
N ILE A 8 -13.63 -6.50 2.04
CA ILE A 8 -13.20 -5.18 2.48
C ILE A 8 -14.42 -4.26 2.39
N VAL A 9 -14.80 -3.67 3.50
CA VAL A 9 -16.03 -2.88 3.61
C VAL A 9 -15.77 -1.38 3.71
N GLY A 10 -14.50 -0.97 3.74
CA GLY A 10 -14.15 0.45 3.74
C GLY A 10 -12.67 0.69 3.97
N GLY A 11 -12.26 1.90 3.73
CA GLY A 11 -10.89 2.33 3.96
C GLY A 11 -10.80 3.83 4.16
N GLU A 12 -9.80 4.27 4.92
CA GLU A 12 -9.57 5.67 5.26
C GLU A 12 -8.09 5.98 5.26
N PHE A 13 -7.75 7.22 4.92
CA PHE A 13 -6.36 7.70 5.03
C PHE A 13 -5.98 7.84 6.50
N VAL A 14 -4.76 7.40 6.84
CA VAL A 14 -4.24 7.47 8.20
C VAL A 14 -3.07 8.44 8.30
N ALA A 15 -2.02 8.22 7.50
CA ALA A 15 -0.80 9.00 7.61
C ALA A 15 -0.01 8.96 6.31
N SER A 16 0.78 10.01 6.11
CA SER A 16 1.77 10.10 5.04
C SER A 16 3.14 10.33 5.69
N ALA A 17 4.10 9.48 5.39
CA ALA A 17 5.38 9.48 6.10
C ALA A 17 6.56 9.61 5.15
N VAL A 18 7.55 10.42 5.54
CA VAL A 18 8.84 10.52 4.87
C VAL A 18 9.97 9.93 5.72
N LYS A 19 9.69 9.62 6.97
CA LYS A 19 10.67 9.02 7.90
C LYS A 19 9.95 8.12 8.92
N ALA A 20 10.71 7.20 9.49
CA ALA A 20 10.18 6.15 10.36
C ALA A 20 9.42 6.69 11.59
N THR A 21 9.81 7.85 12.11
CA THR A 21 9.12 8.46 13.26
C THR A 21 7.69 8.88 12.96
N GLN A 22 7.33 8.96 11.67
CA GLN A 22 5.99 9.34 11.22
C GLN A 22 5.09 8.15 10.93
N TYR A 23 5.62 6.92 11.04
CA TYR A 23 4.82 5.72 10.83
C TYR A 23 3.80 5.57 11.96
N PRO A 24 2.59 5.04 11.69
CA PRO A 24 1.65 4.74 12.76
C PRO A 24 2.28 3.84 13.83
N GLN A 25 2.03 4.13 15.09
CA GLN A 25 2.63 3.41 16.21
C GLN A 25 1.75 2.28 16.75
N ASP A 26 0.56 2.12 16.19
CA ASP A 26 -0.38 1.07 16.58
C ASP A 26 0.14 -0.30 16.15
N THR A 27 -0.24 -1.32 16.89
CA THR A 27 0.06 -2.72 16.53
C THR A 27 -1.06 -3.23 15.63
N VAL A 28 -1.00 -2.85 14.35
CA VAL A 28 -1.98 -3.24 13.33
C VAL A 28 -1.23 -3.89 12.18
N ASP A 29 -1.74 -5.03 11.71
CA ASP A 29 -1.14 -5.74 10.59
C ASP A 29 -1.03 -4.84 9.35
N GLU A 30 0.11 -4.92 8.66
CA GLU A 30 0.38 -4.12 7.47
C GLU A 30 0.51 -5.02 6.24
N VAL A 31 -0.14 -4.58 5.16
CA VAL A 31 -0.01 -5.15 3.82
C VAL A 31 0.55 -4.05 2.93
N ALA A 32 1.77 -4.24 2.45
CA ALA A 32 2.42 -3.25 1.61
C ALA A 32 2.12 -3.49 0.14
N PHE A 33 1.96 -2.40 -0.59
CA PHE A 33 1.71 -2.42 -2.03
C PHE A 33 2.83 -1.66 -2.73
N ILE A 34 3.48 -2.34 -3.66
CA ILE A 34 4.58 -1.78 -4.43
C ILE A 34 4.35 -2.10 -5.90
N GLY A 35 4.79 -1.21 -6.76
CA GLY A 35 4.66 -1.42 -8.19
C GLY A 35 5.39 -0.37 -8.98
N ARG A 36 5.56 -0.64 -10.27
CA ARG A 36 6.11 0.31 -11.21
C ARG A 36 5.17 1.52 -11.31
N SER A 37 5.73 2.70 -11.57
CA SER A 37 4.95 3.91 -11.83
C SER A 37 3.88 3.63 -12.91
N ASN A 38 2.66 4.10 -12.65
CA ASN A 38 1.53 3.96 -13.56
C ASN A 38 1.04 2.53 -13.79
N VAL A 39 1.35 1.60 -12.88
CA VAL A 39 0.88 0.20 -12.97
C VAL A 39 -0.60 0.05 -12.59
N GLY A 40 -1.19 1.07 -11.96
CA GLY A 40 -2.57 1.01 -11.49
C GLY A 40 -2.71 0.76 -9.99
N LYS A 41 -1.67 1.01 -9.22
CA LYS A 41 -1.66 0.78 -7.77
C LYS A 41 -2.73 1.61 -7.05
N SER A 42 -2.84 2.90 -7.36
CA SER A 42 -3.86 3.78 -6.77
C SER A 42 -5.28 3.33 -7.13
N SER A 43 -5.49 2.91 -8.37
CA SER A 43 -6.77 2.38 -8.82
C SER A 43 -7.16 1.13 -8.04
N LEU A 44 -6.20 0.23 -7.81
CA LEU A 44 -6.42 -0.98 -7.03
C LEU A 44 -6.80 -0.63 -5.58
N LEU A 45 -6.04 0.24 -4.94
CA LEU A 45 -6.30 0.64 -3.56
C LEU A 45 -7.67 1.28 -3.41
N ASN A 46 -8.05 2.18 -4.34
CA ASN A 46 -9.36 2.82 -4.33
C ASN A 46 -10.48 1.80 -4.54
N SER A 47 -10.28 0.84 -5.42
CA SER A 47 -11.25 -0.23 -5.68
C SER A 47 -11.42 -1.11 -4.43
N LEU A 48 -10.33 -1.51 -3.80
CA LEU A 48 -10.38 -2.32 -2.58
C LEU A 48 -11.08 -1.59 -1.44
N ALA A 49 -10.80 -0.31 -1.29
CA ALA A 49 -11.42 0.52 -0.24
C ALA A 49 -12.86 0.91 -0.56
N ARG A 50 -13.32 0.66 -1.79
CA ARG A 50 -14.63 1.09 -2.29
C ARG A 50 -14.81 2.61 -2.18
N ARG A 51 -13.72 3.36 -2.41
CA ARG A 51 -13.72 4.83 -2.36
C ARG A 51 -12.95 5.40 -3.52
N LYS A 52 -13.57 6.34 -4.25
CA LYS A 52 -12.90 7.09 -5.30
C LYS A 52 -11.98 8.12 -4.68
N GLY A 53 -10.77 8.25 -5.21
CA GLY A 53 -9.85 9.30 -4.83
C GLY A 53 -9.21 9.15 -3.45
N LEU A 54 -9.34 8.00 -2.81
CA LEU A 54 -8.66 7.75 -1.53
C LEU A 54 -7.15 7.77 -1.72
N ALA A 55 -6.65 6.94 -2.63
CA ALA A 55 -5.26 6.94 -3.04
C ALA A 55 -5.14 7.67 -4.37
N ARG A 56 -4.11 8.49 -4.51
CA ARG A 56 -3.87 9.29 -5.72
C ARG A 56 -2.63 8.81 -6.44
N VAL A 57 -2.63 8.95 -7.75
CA VAL A 57 -1.45 8.65 -8.57
C VAL A 57 -0.31 9.55 -8.11
N SER A 58 0.86 8.96 -7.86
CA SER A 58 2.01 9.73 -7.46
C SER A 58 2.42 10.68 -8.60
N SER A 59 2.78 11.87 -8.22
CA SER A 59 3.14 12.93 -9.13
C SER A 59 4.55 12.70 -9.72
N SER A 60 4.93 13.60 -10.61
CA SER A 60 6.15 13.55 -11.41
C SER A 60 7.43 13.26 -10.59
N PRO A 61 8.46 12.69 -11.23
CA PRO A 61 9.77 12.48 -10.60
C PRO A 61 10.34 13.77 -10.01
N GLY A 62 11.06 13.67 -8.92
CA GLY A 62 11.69 14.79 -8.25
C GLY A 62 10.92 15.37 -7.09
N LYS A 63 9.65 15.00 -6.90
CA LYS A 63 8.91 15.36 -5.68
C LYS A 63 9.28 14.45 -4.53
N THR A 64 9.14 14.95 -3.31
CA THR A 64 9.36 14.15 -2.11
C THR A 64 8.43 12.93 -2.14
N GLN A 65 9.04 11.77 -2.04
CA GLN A 65 8.29 10.51 -2.01
C GLN A 65 7.81 10.24 -0.59
N THR A 66 6.59 9.75 -0.48
CA THR A 66 5.97 9.43 0.80
C THR A 66 5.48 7.99 0.81
N ILE A 67 5.42 7.43 2.01
CA ILE A 67 4.72 6.17 2.28
C ILE A 67 3.37 6.55 2.84
N ASN A 68 2.30 6.10 2.21
CA ASN A 68 0.94 6.44 2.62
C ASN A 68 0.29 5.24 3.30
N PHE A 69 -0.26 5.47 4.48
CA PHE A 69 -0.92 4.44 5.26
C PHE A 69 -2.43 4.65 5.20
N TYR A 70 -3.15 3.60 4.85
CA TYR A 70 -4.61 3.60 4.82
C TYR A 70 -5.11 2.50 5.75
N SER A 71 -6.14 2.78 6.53
CA SER A 71 -6.80 1.78 7.38
C SER A 71 -7.91 1.12 6.58
N PHE A 72 -7.79 -0.18 6.34
CA PHE A 72 -8.81 -0.95 5.64
C PHE A 72 -9.55 -1.81 6.64
N ARG A 73 -10.88 -1.83 6.53
CA ARG A 73 -11.74 -2.65 7.37
C ARG A 73 -12.27 -3.82 6.57
N ALA A 74 -12.08 -5.01 7.11
CA ALA A 74 -12.57 -6.25 6.53
C ALA A 74 -13.61 -6.89 7.44
N LYS A 75 -14.54 -7.58 6.83
CA LYS A 75 -15.64 -8.27 7.52
C LYS A 75 -15.80 -9.66 6.93
N LYS A 76 -15.92 -10.64 7.81
CA LYS A 76 -16.22 -12.02 7.41
C LYS A 76 -17.62 -12.38 7.88
N THR A 77 -18.47 -12.76 6.95
CA THR A 77 -19.81 -13.23 7.28
C THR A 77 -19.73 -14.67 7.79
N THR A 78 -20.32 -14.92 8.95
CA THR A 78 -20.40 -16.25 9.55
C THR A 78 -21.84 -16.53 9.94
N GLU A 79 -22.12 -17.77 10.38
CA GLU A 79 -23.46 -18.15 10.87
C GLU A 79 -23.79 -17.48 12.22
N LYS A 80 -22.76 -16.99 12.90
CA LYS A 80 -22.88 -16.23 14.16
C LYS A 80 -22.62 -14.77 13.91
N GLU A 81 -22.08 -14.06 14.88
CA GLU A 81 -21.68 -12.66 14.70
C GLU A 81 -20.57 -12.53 13.67
N PRO A 82 -20.61 -11.49 12.82
CA PRO A 82 -19.56 -11.30 11.83
C PRO A 82 -18.22 -11.02 12.52
N LEU A 83 -17.17 -11.59 11.97
CA LEU A 83 -15.80 -11.28 12.37
C LEU A 83 -15.34 -10.01 11.65
N ARG A 84 -14.61 -9.18 12.36
CA ARG A 84 -14.06 -7.92 11.82
C ARG A 84 -12.56 -7.90 12.01
N HIS A 85 -11.87 -7.33 11.03
CA HIS A 85 -10.42 -7.17 11.09
C HIS A 85 -10.05 -5.85 10.41
N THR A 86 -9.16 -5.10 11.07
CA THR A 86 -8.60 -3.88 10.50
C THR A 86 -7.14 -4.12 10.19
N PHE A 87 -6.70 -3.71 9.01
CA PHE A 87 -5.29 -3.75 8.64
C PHE A 87 -4.91 -2.47 7.92
N TYR A 88 -3.61 -2.18 7.91
CA TYR A 88 -3.10 -1.04 7.15
C TYR A 88 -2.68 -1.49 5.77
N ALA A 89 -3.22 -0.83 4.75
CA ALA A 89 -2.69 -0.89 3.40
C ALA A 89 -1.60 0.18 3.31
N VAL A 90 -0.38 -0.23 3.02
CA VAL A 90 0.78 0.67 2.98
C VAL A 90 1.17 0.88 1.53
N ASP A 91 0.93 2.08 1.04
CA ASP A 91 1.20 2.46 -0.33
C ASP A 91 2.62 2.97 -0.44
N LEU A 92 3.50 2.13 -0.98
CA LEU A 92 4.91 2.47 -1.18
C LEU A 92 5.09 3.24 -2.48
N PRO A 93 6.07 4.15 -2.55
CA PRO A 93 6.32 4.92 -3.78
C PRO A 93 6.64 4.01 -4.97
N GLY A 94 6.12 4.36 -6.14
CA GLY A 94 6.37 3.61 -7.36
C GLY A 94 7.82 3.72 -7.83
N TYR A 95 8.26 2.72 -8.59
CA TYR A 95 9.60 2.69 -9.18
C TYR A 95 9.51 2.76 -10.71
N GLY A 96 10.67 2.93 -11.37
CA GLY A 96 10.74 2.81 -12.82
C GLY A 96 10.27 4.02 -13.60
N PHE A 97 10.40 5.23 -13.04
CA PHE A 97 10.16 6.45 -13.79
C PHE A 97 11.20 6.56 -14.93
N ALA A 98 10.75 6.97 -16.13
CA ALA A 98 11.57 6.94 -17.35
C ALA A 98 12.84 7.80 -17.25
N ARG A 99 12.85 8.84 -16.42
CA ARG A 99 13.98 9.76 -16.27
C ARG A 99 14.58 9.71 -14.86
N THR A 100 14.61 8.53 -14.26
CA THR A 100 15.13 8.37 -12.92
C THR A 100 16.64 8.16 -12.97
N SER A 101 17.41 8.98 -12.26
CA SER A 101 18.84 8.83 -12.13
C SER A 101 19.20 7.63 -11.24
N GLN A 102 20.45 7.17 -11.31
CA GLN A 102 20.92 6.10 -10.43
C GLN A 102 20.85 6.53 -8.96
N SER A 103 21.13 7.79 -8.67
CA SER A 103 21.02 8.36 -7.32
C SER A 103 19.58 8.26 -6.79
N GLN A 104 18.61 8.62 -7.62
CA GLN A 104 17.19 8.53 -7.25
C GLN A 104 16.76 7.08 -7.03
N LYS A 105 17.25 6.15 -7.85
CA LYS A 105 16.97 4.72 -7.66
C LYS A 105 17.52 4.22 -6.34
N ASN A 106 18.72 4.64 -5.98
CA ASN A 106 19.35 4.26 -4.71
C ASN A 106 18.58 4.84 -3.53
N GLN A 107 18.14 6.08 -3.62
CA GLN A 107 17.32 6.72 -2.58
C GLN A 107 15.99 6.00 -2.42
N TRP A 108 15.35 5.64 -3.53
CA TRP A 108 14.09 4.89 -3.50
C TRP A 108 14.29 3.53 -2.81
N SER A 109 15.33 2.79 -3.21
CA SER A 109 15.62 1.48 -2.62
C SER A 109 15.89 1.58 -1.11
N ALA A 110 16.68 2.57 -0.70
CA ALA A 110 16.99 2.79 0.71
C ALA A 110 15.73 3.13 1.50
N PHE A 111 14.85 3.93 0.93
CA PHE A 111 13.59 4.33 1.55
C PHE A 111 12.69 3.11 1.81
N ILE A 112 12.54 2.26 0.79
CA ILE A 112 11.72 1.05 0.88
C ILE A 112 12.32 0.05 1.86
N CYS A 113 13.63 -0.19 1.79
CA CYS A 113 14.31 -1.09 2.72
C CYS A 113 14.15 -0.62 4.17
N LYS A 114 14.27 0.68 4.39
CA LYS A 114 14.10 1.24 5.73
C LYS A 114 12.71 1.00 6.29
N TYR A 115 11.67 1.14 5.46
CA TYR A 115 10.32 0.80 5.87
C TYR A 115 10.22 -0.68 6.26
N MET A 116 10.72 -1.58 5.40
CA MET A 116 10.64 -3.01 5.64
C MET A 116 11.40 -3.45 6.90
N GLU A 117 12.54 -2.82 7.15
CA GLU A 117 13.35 -3.11 8.35
C GLU A 117 12.70 -2.60 9.63
N ASN A 118 11.97 -1.48 9.57
CA ASN A 118 11.38 -0.85 10.74
C ASN A 118 9.96 -1.32 11.04
N SER A 119 9.28 -1.91 10.07
CA SER A 119 7.91 -2.39 10.28
C SER A 119 7.93 -3.71 11.03
N ARG A 120 7.30 -3.73 12.21
CA ARG A 120 7.12 -4.95 13.00
C ARG A 120 5.89 -5.74 12.59
N ASP A 121 4.96 -5.07 11.93
CA ASP A 121 3.62 -5.59 11.66
C ASP A 121 3.40 -5.91 10.19
N LEU A 122 4.44 -5.82 9.37
CA LEU A 122 4.36 -6.14 7.95
C LEU A 122 4.16 -7.66 7.78
N LYS A 123 3.03 -8.04 7.20
CA LYS A 123 2.65 -9.44 7.02
C LYS A 123 2.70 -9.88 5.57
N LEU A 124 2.53 -8.96 4.62
CA LEU A 124 2.43 -9.30 3.20
C LEU A 124 2.91 -8.13 2.37
N VAL A 125 3.62 -8.42 1.29
CA VAL A 125 3.99 -7.43 0.27
C VAL A 125 3.34 -7.86 -1.04
N CYS A 126 2.50 -7.00 -1.58
CA CYS A 126 1.85 -7.20 -2.87
C CYS A 126 2.62 -6.43 -3.93
N ILE A 127 3.16 -7.13 -4.92
CA ILE A 127 3.89 -6.53 -6.02
C ILE A 127 2.96 -6.50 -7.23
N LEU A 128 2.64 -5.29 -7.70
CA LEU A 128 1.82 -5.11 -8.89
C LEU A 128 2.70 -5.08 -10.13
N MET A 129 2.36 -5.89 -11.09
CA MET A 129 3.09 -6.01 -12.34
C MET A 129 2.14 -5.85 -13.52
N ASP A 130 2.60 -5.15 -14.56
CA ASP A 130 1.85 -5.04 -15.81
C ASP A 130 2.28 -6.18 -16.72
N ILE A 131 1.35 -7.08 -17.02
CA ILE A 131 1.64 -8.26 -17.83
C ILE A 131 2.01 -7.92 -19.28
N ARG A 132 1.75 -6.69 -19.71
CA ARG A 132 2.11 -6.22 -21.06
C ARG A 132 3.58 -5.83 -21.16
N HIS A 133 4.28 -5.73 -20.03
CA HIS A 133 5.69 -5.34 -19.98
C HIS A 133 6.51 -6.40 -19.27
N ALA A 134 7.76 -6.58 -19.70
CA ALA A 134 8.66 -7.50 -19.02
C ALA A 134 8.93 -7.03 -17.59
N PRO A 135 9.02 -7.95 -16.61
CA PRO A 135 9.44 -7.59 -15.27
C PRO A 135 10.86 -7.01 -15.27
N MET A 136 11.07 -6.00 -14.47
CA MET A 136 12.40 -5.40 -14.31
C MET A 136 13.03 -5.85 -13.02
#